data_d277b3978047426599d2cdca47ab837f
#
_entry.id   d277b3978047426599d2cdca47ab837f
#
_cell.length_a   1.000
_cell.length_b   1.000
_cell.length_c   1.000
_cell.angle_alpha   90.00
_cell.angle_beta   90.00
_cell.angle_gamma   90.00
#
_symmetry.space_group_name_H-M   'P 1'
#
loop_
_entity.id
_entity.type
_entity.pdbx_description
1 polymer ?
#
loop_
_entity_poly.entity_id
_entity_poly.type
_entity_poly.pdbx_seq_one_letter_code
_entity_poly.pdbx_strand_id
1 'polypeptide(L)'
;MLPQWMLILSVFGFLILVIWIGRLTSKWIESSSDFFVTGREISLLINACAIGGIGLSASVVAAMPMFSITLGFWPSFLFYGSMWAVAVIIYGLTIGGFIRRTGAYTISEWLGMRLSTKTRVICATCQLLGTISVMAANIAGISAVLVPITGYPYVLNVLAITGTFLLYTFLGGMWAVTIVDVAHIIIGMPAYYIVISLLLAKTNLLANLPGADWRLYSLTGHMPLFRLTFPSMITMGITWLVFVFGSQYYWIRLTSARSERAAIGGAVWGGVGAIIFIMGPLALLGLLALDLVPGQWAPAQAWGQLVGHSLSSVMGVWMIVAVLGASMSTASTALMGTSSTAMRDFYQRFFRPRATPQELVNPSRVAVLIAGVFTALLAIFYPGGAAWLLAVAAAWFGPPAVILVLTIYWPRITPTGSFTGIVTGLIATVAWQLGPYWQTTMHMIWVAICVTLVVTVIVSLLTQSERGRKSLTTELDEYHTQLMSLLRQGRTTLGAVVDGMKVDGERIYHYLQYLMDMGYVKKEGETSLSQVTFSLTSEGNDMLPALSTEEQLSAKFALTPADAAILKYIATTNNFDAASLSEASGVARSNINQNIIHLVTHGYLLESGLWRRTVKVSPQGREIVDKL
;
A
#
# COMPACT_ATOMS: atom_id res chain seq x y z
N MET A 1 0.69 -14.80 -35.47
CA MET A 1 0.49 -13.44 -34.94
C MET A 1 -0.97 -13.22 -34.61
N LEU A 2 -1.26 -12.57 -33.52
CA LEU A 2 -2.63 -12.17 -33.15
C LEU A 2 -3.19 -11.20 -34.22
N PRO A 3 -4.43 -11.37 -34.70
CA PRO A 3 -5.04 -10.41 -35.61
C PRO A 3 -5.11 -9.03 -34.94
N GLN A 4 -4.60 -8.00 -35.59
CA GLN A 4 -4.52 -6.64 -35.01
C GLN A 4 -5.88 -6.12 -34.52
N TRP A 5 -6.96 -6.42 -35.22
CA TRP A 5 -8.31 -6.01 -34.82
C TRP A 5 -8.77 -6.63 -33.51
N MET A 6 -8.41 -7.90 -33.22
CA MET A 6 -8.73 -8.57 -31.95
C MET A 6 -7.96 -7.93 -30.78
N LEU A 7 -6.70 -7.61 -31.01
CA LEU A 7 -5.86 -6.92 -30.03
C LEU A 7 -6.45 -5.54 -29.71
N ILE A 8 -6.76 -4.75 -30.73
CA ILE A 8 -7.34 -3.43 -30.57
C ILE A 8 -8.67 -3.51 -29.83
N LEU A 9 -9.57 -4.41 -30.26
CA LEU A 9 -10.88 -4.58 -29.62
C LEU A 9 -10.76 -4.97 -28.14
N SER A 10 -9.84 -5.89 -27.80
CA SER A 10 -9.66 -6.33 -26.41
C SER A 10 -9.05 -5.26 -25.52
N VAL A 11 -8.06 -4.50 -26.02
CA VAL A 11 -7.47 -3.38 -25.30
C VAL A 11 -8.52 -2.29 -25.08
N PHE A 12 -9.26 -1.90 -26.14
CA PHE A 12 -10.33 -0.91 -26.00
C PHE A 12 -11.47 -1.38 -25.10
N GLY A 13 -11.90 -2.64 -25.21
CA GLY A 13 -12.92 -3.21 -24.33
C GLY A 13 -12.48 -3.20 -22.87
N PHE A 14 -11.23 -3.56 -22.57
CA PHE A 14 -10.66 -3.48 -21.24
C PHE A 14 -10.58 -2.05 -20.74
N LEU A 15 -10.15 -1.09 -21.58
CA LEU A 15 -10.14 0.34 -21.26
C LEU A 15 -11.51 0.88 -20.89
N ILE A 16 -12.52 0.56 -21.71
CA ILE A 16 -13.92 0.97 -21.45
C ILE A 16 -14.39 0.41 -20.11
N LEU A 17 -14.13 -0.86 -19.83
CA LEU A 17 -14.48 -1.49 -18.55
C LEU A 17 -13.85 -0.75 -17.36
N VAL A 18 -12.56 -0.47 -17.44
CA VAL A 18 -11.83 0.19 -16.35
C VAL A 18 -12.28 1.65 -16.15
N ILE A 19 -12.53 2.39 -17.22
CA ILE A 19 -13.09 3.74 -17.16
C ILE A 19 -14.50 3.71 -16.57
N TRP A 20 -15.32 2.73 -16.95
CA TRP A 20 -16.66 2.55 -16.42
C TRP A 20 -16.62 2.27 -14.90
N ILE A 21 -15.71 1.40 -14.42
CA ILE A 21 -15.46 1.18 -12.99
C ILE A 21 -15.06 2.50 -12.32
N GLY A 22 -14.13 3.26 -12.91
CA GLY A 22 -13.71 4.55 -12.38
C GLY A 22 -14.87 5.56 -12.25
N ARG A 23 -15.78 5.57 -13.22
CA ARG A 23 -16.98 6.43 -13.20
C ARG A 23 -18.02 5.95 -12.17
N LEU A 24 -18.19 4.66 -12.01
CA LEU A 24 -19.09 4.13 -10.97
C LEU A 24 -18.59 4.47 -9.57
N THR A 25 -17.29 4.24 -9.32
CA THR A 25 -16.67 4.49 -8.02
C THR A 25 -16.50 5.96 -7.70
N SER A 26 -16.46 6.84 -8.71
CA SER A 26 -16.39 8.30 -8.49
C SER A 26 -17.57 8.85 -7.68
N LYS A 27 -18.70 8.16 -7.70
CA LYS A 27 -19.90 8.51 -6.90
C LYS A 27 -19.72 8.24 -5.40
N TRP A 28 -18.72 7.45 -5.01
CA TRP A 28 -18.44 7.11 -3.62
C TRP A 28 -17.40 8.05 -2.98
N ILE A 29 -16.92 9.04 -3.75
CA ILE A 29 -15.87 9.96 -3.31
C ILE A 29 -16.52 11.25 -2.85
N GLU A 30 -16.65 11.40 -1.53
CA GLU A 30 -17.16 12.62 -0.89
C GLU A 30 -16.01 13.42 -0.23
N SER A 31 -14.90 12.76 0.09
CA SER A 31 -13.78 13.31 0.82
C SER A 31 -12.42 12.79 0.32
N SER A 32 -11.34 13.43 0.75
CA SER A 32 -9.99 12.92 0.49
C SER A 32 -9.73 11.56 1.15
N SER A 33 -10.45 11.21 2.22
CA SER A 33 -10.40 9.88 2.82
C SER A 33 -10.93 8.81 1.86
N ASP A 34 -12.05 9.08 1.21
CA ASP A 34 -12.61 8.16 0.22
C ASP A 34 -11.68 8.03 -0.99
N PHE A 35 -11.10 9.16 -1.40
CA PHE A 35 -10.19 9.19 -2.55
C PHE A 35 -8.89 8.43 -2.32
N PHE A 36 -8.23 8.59 -1.14
CA PHE A 36 -6.92 7.99 -0.87
C PHE A 36 -6.96 6.64 -0.18
N VAL A 37 -7.90 6.44 0.78
CA VAL A 37 -7.93 5.24 1.63
C VAL A 37 -9.30 4.56 1.63
N THR A 38 -10.13 4.80 0.60
CA THR A 38 -11.44 4.16 0.43
C THR A 38 -12.37 4.30 1.64
N GLY A 39 -12.33 5.45 2.34
CA GLY A 39 -13.05 5.62 3.60
C GLY A 39 -12.68 4.59 4.68
N ARG A 40 -11.59 3.81 4.48
CA ARG A 40 -11.16 2.70 5.34
C ARG A 40 -12.18 1.55 5.44
N GLU A 41 -12.78 1.19 4.33
CA GLU A 41 -13.90 0.22 4.27
C GLU A 41 -13.49 -1.16 3.71
N ILE A 42 -12.25 -1.33 3.30
CA ILE A 42 -11.82 -2.53 2.59
C ILE A 42 -11.83 -3.76 3.48
N SER A 43 -12.58 -4.79 3.05
CA SER A 43 -12.65 -6.08 3.73
C SER A 43 -11.36 -6.88 3.60
N LEU A 44 -11.18 -7.91 4.44
CA LEU A 44 -10.01 -8.78 4.43
C LEU A 44 -9.77 -9.38 3.04
N LEU A 45 -10.80 -9.96 2.42
CA LEU A 45 -10.66 -10.65 1.14
C LEU A 45 -10.31 -9.69 0.00
N ILE A 46 -11.00 -8.54 -0.06
CA ILE A 46 -10.71 -7.50 -1.05
C ILE A 46 -9.28 -6.98 -0.86
N ASN A 47 -8.85 -6.77 0.37
CA ASN A 47 -7.48 -6.33 0.67
C ASN A 47 -6.43 -7.39 0.31
N ALA A 48 -6.73 -8.67 0.55
CA ALA A 48 -5.85 -9.77 0.14
C ALA A 48 -5.70 -9.85 -1.39
N CYS A 49 -6.80 -9.71 -2.14
CA CYS A 49 -6.76 -9.63 -3.60
C CYS A 49 -5.95 -8.42 -4.07
N ALA A 50 -6.18 -7.25 -3.47
CA ALA A 50 -5.49 -6.02 -3.84
C ALA A 50 -3.98 -6.09 -3.55
N ILE A 51 -3.58 -6.61 -2.39
CA ILE A 51 -2.16 -6.80 -2.03
C ILE A 51 -1.53 -7.91 -2.89
N GLY A 52 -2.21 -9.04 -3.07
CA GLY A 52 -1.75 -10.12 -3.96
C GLY A 52 -1.59 -9.64 -5.40
N GLY A 53 -2.49 -8.78 -5.88
CA GLY A 53 -2.43 -8.15 -7.20
C GLY A 53 -1.18 -7.29 -7.42
N ILE A 54 -0.63 -6.67 -6.37
CA ILE A 54 0.67 -5.98 -6.46
C ILE A 54 1.80 -6.96 -6.85
N GLY A 55 1.74 -8.21 -6.38
CA GLY A 55 2.70 -9.26 -6.75
C GLY A 55 2.64 -9.64 -8.22
N LEU A 56 1.50 -9.48 -8.87
CA LEU A 56 1.33 -9.69 -10.31
C LEU A 56 1.61 -8.40 -11.10
N SER A 57 2.63 -7.65 -10.72
CA SER A 57 3.00 -6.42 -11.40
C SER A 57 3.64 -6.68 -12.77
N ALA A 58 3.52 -5.72 -13.69
CA ALA A 58 4.14 -5.84 -15.01
C ALA A 58 5.66 -6.01 -14.96
N SER A 59 6.33 -5.36 -14.01
CA SER A 59 7.76 -5.53 -13.80
C SER A 59 8.11 -6.96 -13.36
N VAL A 60 7.27 -7.59 -12.54
CA VAL A 60 7.42 -8.99 -12.12
C VAL A 60 7.09 -9.95 -13.27
N VAL A 61 6.02 -9.68 -14.02
CA VAL A 61 5.64 -10.47 -15.22
C VAL A 61 6.73 -10.45 -16.28
N ALA A 62 7.45 -9.35 -16.44
CA ALA A 62 8.59 -9.29 -17.36
C ALA A 62 9.85 -9.94 -16.77
N ALA A 63 10.14 -9.69 -15.50
CA ALA A 63 11.39 -10.09 -14.86
C ALA A 63 11.44 -11.58 -14.48
N MET A 64 10.35 -12.15 -13.98
CA MET A 64 10.37 -13.56 -13.52
C MET A 64 10.65 -14.56 -14.65
N PRO A 65 9.98 -14.50 -15.83
CA PRO A 65 10.33 -15.35 -16.96
C PRO A 65 11.78 -15.14 -17.41
N MET A 66 12.24 -13.89 -17.46
CA MET A 66 13.64 -13.56 -17.80
C MET A 66 14.60 -14.21 -16.81
N PHE A 67 14.36 -14.10 -15.51
CA PHE A 67 15.20 -14.71 -14.49
C PHE A 67 15.17 -16.23 -14.51
N SER A 68 14.04 -16.85 -14.83
CA SER A 68 13.97 -18.30 -14.99
C SER A 68 14.87 -18.79 -16.11
N ILE A 69 14.95 -18.02 -17.20
CA ILE A 69 15.83 -18.35 -18.34
C ILE A 69 17.30 -18.16 -17.97
N THR A 70 17.64 -17.05 -17.30
CA THR A 70 19.03 -16.66 -17.05
C THR A 70 19.59 -17.27 -15.79
N LEU A 71 18.78 -17.45 -14.74
CA LEU A 71 19.20 -17.87 -13.40
C LEU A 71 18.69 -19.25 -13.02
N GLY A 72 17.58 -19.67 -13.62
CA GLY A 72 16.89 -20.89 -13.30
C GLY A 72 15.52 -20.67 -12.61
N PHE A 73 14.70 -21.72 -12.61
CA PHE A 73 13.34 -21.68 -12.03
C PHE A 73 13.36 -21.37 -10.54
N TRP A 74 14.11 -22.12 -9.75
CA TRP A 74 14.13 -21.97 -8.29
C TRP A 74 14.67 -20.62 -7.82
N PRO A 75 15.76 -20.07 -8.37
CA PRO A 75 16.17 -18.71 -8.08
C PRO A 75 15.11 -17.68 -8.39
N SER A 76 14.44 -17.75 -9.53
CA SER A 76 13.36 -16.84 -9.90
C SER A 76 12.18 -16.98 -8.95
N PHE A 77 11.71 -18.20 -8.69
CA PHE A 77 10.56 -18.46 -7.84
C PHE A 77 10.82 -18.10 -6.37
N LEU A 78 11.89 -18.66 -5.76
CA LEU A 78 12.13 -18.53 -4.33
C LEU A 78 12.66 -17.15 -3.96
N PHE A 79 13.74 -16.70 -4.64
CA PHE A 79 14.49 -15.54 -4.18
C PHE A 79 14.01 -14.22 -4.77
N TYR A 80 13.48 -14.22 -5.98
CA TYR A 80 12.91 -13.00 -6.55
C TYR A 80 11.44 -12.85 -6.19
N GLY A 81 10.60 -13.82 -6.54
CA GLY A 81 9.15 -13.73 -6.34
C GLY A 81 8.70 -13.97 -4.90
N SER A 82 9.04 -15.14 -4.33
CA SER A 82 8.51 -15.53 -3.01
C SER A 82 9.06 -14.69 -1.87
N MET A 83 10.30 -14.17 -1.94
CA MET A 83 10.85 -13.28 -0.92
C MET A 83 10.09 -11.97 -0.79
N TRP A 84 9.55 -11.42 -1.90
CA TRP A 84 8.63 -10.30 -1.85
C TRP A 84 7.38 -10.64 -1.03
N ALA A 85 6.76 -11.76 -1.31
CA ALA A 85 5.54 -12.18 -0.62
C ALA A 85 5.80 -12.45 0.88
N VAL A 86 6.95 -13.06 1.22
CA VAL A 86 7.39 -13.23 2.60
C VAL A 86 7.57 -11.87 3.30
N ALA A 87 8.17 -10.88 2.61
CA ALA A 87 8.31 -9.53 3.15
C ALA A 87 6.94 -8.88 3.44
N VAL A 88 5.96 -9.06 2.58
CA VAL A 88 4.58 -8.58 2.78
C VAL A 88 3.91 -9.27 3.97
N ILE A 89 4.10 -10.58 4.13
CA ILE A 89 3.58 -11.34 5.29
C ILE A 89 4.20 -10.81 6.59
N ILE A 90 5.54 -10.66 6.62
CA ILE A 90 6.24 -10.12 7.79
C ILE A 90 5.73 -8.70 8.11
N TYR A 91 5.59 -7.84 7.10
CA TYR A 91 5.07 -6.49 7.25
C TYR A 91 3.66 -6.47 7.88
N GLY A 92 2.76 -7.31 7.37
CA GLY A 92 1.41 -7.45 7.91
C GLY A 92 1.40 -7.93 9.37
N LEU A 93 2.18 -8.96 9.68
CA LEU A 93 2.24 -9.55 11.03
C LEU A 93 2.89 -8.62 12.06
N THR A 94 3.93 -7.88 11.67
CA THR A 94 4.72 -7.06 12.61
C THR A 94 4.14 -5.67 12.83
N ILE A 95 3.71 -4.99 11.77
CA ILE A 95 3.26 -3.59 11.86
C ILE A 95 1.87 -3.33 11.25
N GLY A 96 1.20 -4.34 10.67
CA GLY A 96 -0.09 -4.13 10.00
C GLY A 96 -1.19 -3.61 10.91
N GLY A 97 -1.33 -4.18 12.11
CA GLY A 97 -2.29 -3.68 13.12
C GLY A 97 -1.91 -2.30 13.63
N PHE A 98 -0.63 -2.05 13.83
CA PHE A 98 -0.11 -0.75 14.22
C PHE A 98 -0.46 0.33 13.18
N ILE A 99 -0.16 0.10 11.90
CA ILE A 99 -0.47 1.05 10.82
C ILE A 99 -1.96 1.41 10.82
N ARG A 100 -2.83 0.42 10.94
CA ARG A 100 -4.29 0.66 10.96
C ARG A 100 -4.72 1.53 12.14
N ARG A 101 -4.07 1.41 13.30
CA ARG A 101 -4.37 2.21 14.50
C ARG A 101 -3.83 3.64 14.45
N THR A 102 -2.76 3.91 13.69
CA THR A 102 -2.14 5.26 13.65
C THR A 102 -3.05 6.34 13.11
N GLY A 103 -3.99 6.00 12.24
CA GLY A 103 -4.83 6.96 11.53
C GLY A 103 -4.10 7.79 10.46
N ALA A 104 -2.78 7.71 10.35
CA ALA A 104 -2.00 8.47 9.39
C ALA A 104 -2.19 7.95 7.96
N TYR A 105 -2.31 8.88 7.00
CA TYR A 105 -2.43 8.53 5.58
C TYR A 105 -1.08 8.13 4.96
N THR A 106 0.01 8.71 5.46
CA THR A 106 1.34 8.47 4.92
C THR A 106 2.34 8.08 6.00
N ILE A 107 3.38 7.33 5.62
CA ILE A 107 4.54 7.03 6.48
C ILE A 107 5.17 8.35 6.97
N SER A 108 5.31 9.30 6.04
CA SER A 108 5.93 10.59 6.31
C SER A 108 5.13 11.42 7.31
N GLU A 109 3.79 11.41 7.20
CA GLU A 109 2.89 12.06 8.14
C GLU A 109 3.08 11.49 9.55
N TRP A 110 3.08 10.16 9.68
CA TRP A 110 3.28 9.51 10.97
C TRP A 110 4.67 9.79 11.56
N LEU A 111 5.73 9.74 10.75
CA LEU A 111 7.07 10.12 11.20
C LEU A 111 7.16 11.60 11.60
N GLY A 112 6.43 12.47 10.89
CA GLY A 112 6.32 13.89 11.23
C GLY A 112 5.68 14.14 12.58
N MET A 113 4.58 13.42 12.88
CA MET A 113 3.92 13.48 14.19
C MET A 113 4.82 13.03 15.34
N ARG A 114 5.66 12.03 15.06
CA ARG A 114 6.47 11.38 16.08
C ARG A 114 7.84 12.01 16.29
N LEU A 115 8.44 12.57 15.24
CA LEU A 115 9.82 13.07 15.24
C LEU A 115 9.88 14.58 14.92
N SER A 116 9.75 14.93 13.63
CA SER A 116 9.81 16.35 13.24
C SER A 116 9.27 16.58 11.82
N THR A 117 8.87 17.83 11.55
CA THR A 117 8.50 18.26 10.18
C THR A 117 9.66 18.09 9.19
N LYS A 118 10.91 18.27 9.60
CA LYS A 118 12.08 18.05 8.74
C LYS A 118 12.19 16.59 8.32
N THR A 119 12.02 15.66 9.26
CA THR A 119 11.99 14.22 8.99
C THR A 119 10.82 13.85 8.07
N ARG A 120 9.63 14.45 8.26
CA ARG A 120 8.47 14.28 7.39
C ARG A 120 8.79 14.64 5.94
N VAL A 121 9.31 15.84 5.71
CA VAL A 121 9.57 16.34 4.35
C VAL A 121 10.60 15.49 3.62
N ILE A 122 11.73 15.17 4.26
CA ILE A 122 12.74 14.35 3.59
C ILE A 122 12.26 12.91 3.34
N CYS A 123 11.52 12.32 4.26
CA CYS A 123 10.87 11.03 4.06
C CYS A 123 9.87 11.08 2.91
N ALA A 124 9.02 12.10 2.84
CA ALA A 124 8.08 12.31 1.75
C ALA A 124 8.78 12.45 0.39
N THR A 125 9.92 13.13 0.34
CA THR A 125 10.73 13.22 -0.88
C THR A 125 11.22 11.84 -1.31
N CYS A 126 11.72 11.02 -0.38
CA CYS A 126 12.11 9.63 -0.67
C CYS A 126 10.93 8.83 -1.22
N GLN A 127 9.76 8.96 -0.59
CA GLN A 127 8.54 8.28 -1.03
C GLN A 127 8.14 8.67 -2.46
N LEU A 128 8.16 9.96 -2.78
CA LEU A 128 7.83 10.44 -4.13
C LEU A 128 8.77 9.85 -5.18
N LEU A 129 10.08 9.94 -4.95
CA LEU A 129 11.09 9.45 -5.88
C LEU A 129 11.06 7.92 -6.03
N GLY A 130 10.91 7.22 -4.92
CA GLY A 130 10.78 5.75 -4.91
C GLY A 130 9.53 5.28 -5.63
N THR A 131 8.36 5.86 -5.33
CA THR A 131 7.09 5.44 -5.96
C THR A 131 7.01 5.80 -7.45
N ILE A 132 7.54 6.95 -7.87
CA ILE A 132 7.65 7.32 -9.30
C ILE A 132 8.54 6.30 -10.03
N SER A 133 9.66 5.88 -9.42
CA SER A 133 10.54 4.84 -9.99
C SER A 133 9.85 3.49 -10.13
N VAL A 134 9.04 3.07 -9.14
CA VAL A 134 8.21 1.84 -9.23
C VAL A 134 7.20 1.93 -10.37
N MET A 135 6.49 3.04 -10.48
CA MET A 135 5.53 3.25 -11.56
C MET A 135 6.21 3.20 -12.93
N ALA A 136 7.34 3.90 -13.08
CA ALA A 136 8.11 3.89 -14.31
C ALA A 136 8.63 2.49 -14.66
N ALA A 137 9.07 1.71 -13.67
CA ALA A 137 9.48 0.31 -13.85
C ALA A 137 8.33 -0.56 -14.41
N ASN A 138 7.13 -0.38 -13.86
CA ASN A 138 5.94 -1.11 -14.33
C ASN A 138 5.55 -0.73 -15.75
N ILE A 139 5.53 0.57 -16.08
CA ILE A 139 5.22 1.05 -17.43
C ILE A 139 6.29 0.58 -18.41
N ALA A 140 7.57 0.71 -18.07
CA ALA A 140 8.65 0.25 -18.91
C ALA A 140 8.59 -1.26 -19.17
N GLY A 141 8.33 -2.05 -18.11
CA GLY A 141 8.20 -3.49 -18.21
C GLY A 141 7.08 -3.93 -19.14
N ILE A 142 5.86 -3.42 -18.95
CA ILE A 142 4.72 -3.79 -19.79
C ILE A 142 4.89 -3.28 -21.24
N SER A 143 5.44 -2.08 -21.42
CA SER A 143 5.66 -1.53 -22.75
C SER A 143 6.64 -2.38 -23.54
N ALA A 144 7.74 -2.84 -22.92
CA ALA A 144 8.70 -3.75 -23.53
C ALA A 144 8.09 -5.10 -23.90
N VAL A 145 7.23 -5.65 -23.03
CA VAL A 145 6.49 -6.90 -23.26
C VAL A 145 5.51 -6.77 -24.41
N LEU A 146 4.86 -5.62 -24.60
CA LEU A 146 3.86 -5.40 -25.64
C LEU A 146 4.45 -5.09 -27.01
N VAL A 147 5.66 -4.55 -27.13
CA VAL A 147 6.28 -4.24 -28.43
C VAL A 147 6.25 -5.41 -29.43
N PRO A 148 6.70 -6.64 -29.10
CA PRO A 148 6.66 -7.76 -30.04
C PRO A 148 5.24 -8.24 -30.39
N ILE A 149 4.25 -7.91 -29.57
CA ILE A 149 2.85 -8.33 -29.76
C ILE A 149 2.09 -7.32 -30.61
N THR A 150 2.24 -6.04 -30.27
CA THR A 150 1.49 -4.94 -30.91
C THR A 150 2.13 -4.46 -32.22
N GLY A 151 3.45 -4.62 -32.36
CA GLY A 151 4.22 -4.02 -33.44
C GLY A 151 4.34 -2.48 -33.35
N TYR A 152 3.78 -1.85 -32.30
CA TYR A 152 3.86 -0.42 -32.13
C TYR A 152 5.17 0.01 -31.46
N PRO A 153 5.63 1.25 -31.73
CA PRO A 153 6.80 1.82 -31.05
C PRO A 153 6.65 1.83 -29.53
N TYR A 154 7.75 1.61 -28.81
CA TYR A 154 7.80 1.59 -27.35
C TYR A 154 7.12 2.82 -26.71
N VAL A 155 7.42 4.03 -27.22
CA VAL A 155 6.88 5.28 -26.70
C VAL A 155 5.35 5.34 -26.80
N LEU A 156 4.78 4.82 -27.89
CA LEU A 156 3.32 4.78 -28.06
C LEU A 156 2.67 3.84 -27.03
N ASN A 157 3.27 2.69 -26.77
CA ASN A 157 2.82 1.78 -25.72
C ASN A 157 2.91 2.44 -24.32
N VAL A 158 4.00 3.16 -24.02
CA VAL A 158 4.14 3.92 -22.75
C VAL A 158 3.00 4.93 -22.60
N LEU A 159 2.72 5.73 -23.61
CA LEU A 159 1.68 6.76 -23.57
C LEU A 159 0.27 6.16 -23.43
N ALA A 160 -0.03 5.11 -24.19
CA ALA A 160 -1.32 4.43 -24.12
C ALA A 160 -1.58 3.81 -22.74
N ILE A 161 -0.60 3.10 -22.18
CA ILE A 161 -0.70 2.48 -20.86
C ILE A 161 -0.83 3.54 -19.77
N THR A 162 0.04 4.56 -19.80
CA THR A 162 -0.01 5.65 -18.83
C THR A 162 -1.35 6.37 -18.87
N GLY A 163 -1.81 6.75 -20.06
CA GLY A 163 -3.11 7.41 -20.23
C GLY A 163 -4.26 6.61 -19.64
N THR A 164 -4.20 5.29 -19.79
CA THR A 164 -5.23 4.39 -19.27
C THR A 164 -5.33 4.41 -17.76
N PHE A 165 -4.22 4.12 -17.05
CA PHE A 165 -4.32 4.05 -15.60
C PHE A 165 -4.50 5.42 -14.95
N LEU A 166 -4.01 6.50 -15.57
CA LEU A 166 -4.29 7.86 -15.15
C LEU A 166 -5.78 8.16 -15.16
N LEU A 167 -6.46 7.81 -16.25
CA LEU A 167 -7.86 8.19 -16.46
C LEU A 167 -8.78 7.58 -15.39
N TYR A 168 -8.71 6.28 -15.13
CA TYR A 168 -9.59 5.69 -14.13
C TYR A 168 -9.21 6.04 -12.70
N THR A 169 -7.89 6.19 -12.41
CA THR A 169 -7.42 6.60 -11.09
C THR A 169 -7.82 8.05 -10.78
N PHE A 170 -7.74 8.94 -11.78
CA PHE A 170 -8.22 10.31 -11.67
C PHE A 170 -9.72 10.38 -11.34
N LEU A 171 -10.53 9.52 -11.96
CA LEU A 171 -11.98 9.49 -11.75
C LEU A 171 -12.36 8.90 -10.37
N GLY A 172 -11.88 7.70 -10.08
CA GLY A 172 -12.38 6.89 -8.98
C GLY A 172 -11.41 6.68 -7.81
N GLY A 173 -10.21 7.31 -7.84
CA GLY A 173 -9.23 7.21 -6.76
C GLY A 173 -8.92 5.77 -6.34
N MET A 174 -8.67 5.57 -5.07
CA MET A 174 -8.34 4.26 -4.49
C MET A 174 -9.49 3.25 -4.57
N TRP A 175 -10.76 3.69 -4.62
CA TRP A 175 -11.90 2.81 -4.84
C TRP A 175 -11.85 2.13 -6.20
N ALA A 176 -11.60 2.91 -7.27
CA ALA A 176 -11.45 2.35 -8.62
C ALA A 176 -10.27 1.38 -8.69
N VAL A 177 -9.12 1.78 -8.12
CA VAL A 177 -7.92 0.95 -8.05
C VAL A 177 -8.22 -0.40 -7.39
N THR A 178 -8.87 -0.39 -6.23
CA THR A 178 -9.17 -1.62 -5.48
C THR A 178 -10.13 -2.55 -6.21
N ILE A 179 -11.16 -2.02 -6.86
CA ILE A 179 -12.12 -2.85 -7.62
C ILE A 179 -11.46 -3.43 -8.88
N VAL A 180 -10.64 -2.64 -9.58
CA VAL A 180 -9.86 -3.11 -10.72
C VAL A 180 -8.88 -4.22 -10.30
N ASP A 181 -8.24 -4.11 -9.14
CA ASP A 181 -7.37 -5.16 -8.60
C ASP A 181 -8.12 -6.48 -8.39
N VAL A 182 -9.31 -6.43 -7.81
CA VAL A 182 -10.15 -7.63 -7.62
C VAL A 182 -10.59 -8.23 -8.97
N ALA A 183 -11.04 -7.38 -9.90
CA ALA A 183 -11.41 -7.83 -11.24
C ALA A 183 -10.23 -8.47 -11.96
N HIS A 184 -9.04 -7.89 -11.81
CA HIS A 184 -7.81 -8.41 -12.37
C HIS A 184 -7.44 -9.80 -11.81
N ILE A 185 -7.54 -10.01 -10.51
CA ILE A 185 -7.30 -11.33 -9.90
C ILE A 185 -8.31 -12.36 -10.43
N ILE A 186 -9.60 -12.00 -10.53
CA ILE A 186 -10.65 -12.89 -11.03
C ILE A 186 -10.44 -13.25 -12.52
N ILE A 187 -10.00 -12.31 -13.35
CA ILE A 187 -9.81 -12.52 -14.80
C ILE A 187 -8.42 -13.09 -15.10
N GLY A 188 -7.38 -12.52 -14.47
CA GLY A 188 -5.99 -12.81 -14.78
C GLY A 188 -5.49 -14.14 -14.24
N MET A 189 -5.86 -14.48 -13.01
CA MET A 189 -5.42 -15.76 -12.42
C MET A 189 -5.83 -16.99 -13.25
N PRO A 190 -7.11 -17.16 -13.62
CA PRO A 190 -7.52 -18.28 -14.48
C PRO A 190 -6.79 -18.27 -15.83
N ALA A 191 -6.52 -17.09 -16.42
CA ALA A 191 -5.79 -16.98 -17.67
C ALA A 191 -4.40 -17.61 -17.56
N TYR A 192 -3.64 -17.27 -16.52
CA TYR A 192 -2.31 -17.84 -16.29
C TYR A 192 -2.36 -19.36 -16.12
N TYR A 193 -3.26 -19.87 -15.28
CA TYR A 193 -3.36 -21.30 -15.01
C TYR A 193 -3.78 -22.12 -16.24
N ILE A 194 -4.82 -21.69 -16.93
CA ILE A 194 -5.33 -22.39 -18.13
C ILE A 194 -4.27 -22.36 -19.22
N VAL A 195 -3.66 -21.21 -19.46
CA VAL A 195 -2.64 -21.07 -20.50
C VAL A 195 -1.40 -21.90 -20.19
N ILE A 196 -0.91 -21.87 -18.95
CA ILE A 196 0.24 -22.69 -18.54
C ILE A 196 -0.07 -24.18 -18.69
N SER A 197 -1.25 -24.63 -18.26
CA SER A 197 -1.67 -26.03 -18.40
C SER A 197 -1.71 -26.45 -19.87
N LEU A 198 -2.24 -25.61 -20.75
CA LEU A 198 -2.27 -25.87 -22.19
C LEU A 198 -0.87 -25.88 -22.83
N LEU A 199 0.01 -25.00 -22.38
CA LEU A 199 1.39 -24.97 -22.86
C LEU A 199 2.18 -26.18 -22.37
N LEU A 200 2.03 -26.57 -21.10
CA LEU A 200 2.63 -27.80 -20.57
C LEU A 200 2.19 -29.04 -21.31
N ALA A 201 0.94 -29.12 -21.78
CA ALA A 201 0.46 -30.23 -22.61
C ALA A 201 1.09 -30.27 -24.01
N LYS A 202 1.66 -29.16 -24.49
CA LYS A 202 2.37 -29.06 -25.78
C LYS A 202 3.86 -29.35 -25.69
N THR A 203 4.42 -29.40 -24.47
CA THR A 203 5.85 -29.58 -24.24
C THR A 203 6.13 -30.96 -23.67
N ASN A 204 7.32 -31.46 -23.92
CA ASN A 204 7.87 -32.60 -23.19
C ASN A 204 8.67 -32.16 -21.94
N LEU A 205 8.50 -30.93 -21.50
CA LEU A 205 9.27 -30.33 -20.40
C LEU A 205 9.24 -31.22 -19.15
N LEU A 206 8.07 -31.75 -18.79
CA LEU A 206 7.90 -32.63 -17.63
C LEU A 206 8.42 -34.06 -17.88
N ALA A 207 8.36 -34.56 -19.13
CA ALA A 207 8.86 -35.89 -19.50
C ALA A 207 10.38 -35.91 -19.66
N ASN A 208 10.97 -34.81 -20.08
CA ASN A 208 12.42 -34.63 -20.23
C ASN A 208 13.12 -34.20 -18.92
N LEU A 209 12.36 -34.04 -17.82
CA LEU A 209 12.88 -33.65 -16.51
C LEU A 209 14.08 -34.50 -16.01
N PRO A 210 14.20 -35.82 -16.22
CA PRO A 210 15.33 -36.58 -15.67
C PRO A 210 16.71 -36.36 -16.32
N GLY A 211 16.79 -35.72 -17.48
CA GLY A 211 18.07 -35.43 -18.15
C GLY A 211 18.27 -33.94 -18.44
N ALA A 212 17.42 -33.15 -17.94
CA ALA A 212 17.18 -31.82 -18.44
C ALA A 212 18.00 -30.72 -17.76
N ASP A 213 17.94 -29.65 -18.44
CA ASP A 213 18.54 -28.37 -18.21
C ASP A 213 18.64 -28.03 -16.70
N TRP A 214 19.87 -27.71 -16.26
CA TRP A 214 20.17 -27.21 -14.90
C TRP A 214 19.17 -26.14 -14.42
N ARG A 215 18.51 -25.43 -15.34
CA ARG A 215 17.53 -24.39 -15.03
C ARG A 215 16.34 -24.87 -14.22
N LEU A 216 15.97 -26.16 -14.35
CA LEU A 216 14.85 -26.74 -13.58
C LEU A 216 15.27 -27.26 -12.22
N TYR A 217 16.47 -27.82 -12.10
CA TYR A 217 16.89 -28.59 -10.92
C TYR A 217 17.81 -27.85 -9.98
N SER A 218 18.58 -26.89 -10.50
CA SER A 218 19.53 -26.19 -9.65
C SER A 218 18.83 -25.19 -8.74
N LEU A 219 18.86 -25.45 -7.44
CA LEU A 219 18.42 -24.49 -6.42
C LEU A 219 19.26 -23.21 -6.45
N THR A 220 20.48 -23.29 -6.92
CA THR A 220 21.44 -22.19 -6.90
C THR A 220 21.60 -21.50 -8.25
N GLY A 221 21.19 -22.16 -9.36
CA GLY A 221 21.26 -21.59 -10.71
C GLY A 221 22.66 -21.23 -11.19
N HIS A 222 22.71 -20.60 -12.35
CA HIS A 222 23.90 -19.95 -12.89
C HIS A 222 23.78 -18.44 -12.72
N MET A 223 24.26 -17.91 -11.63
CA MET A 223 24.34 -16.47 -11.41
C MET A 223 25.80 -16.01 -11.52
N PRO A 224 26.26 -15.47 -12.66
CA PRO A 224 27.63 -14.95 -12.77
C PRO A 224 27.87 -13.71 -11.90
N LEU A 225 26.84 -12.88 -11.64
CA LEU A 225 26.88 -11.72 -10.73
C LEU A 225 26.34 -12.03 -9.33
N PHE A 226 25.58 -13.08 -9.21
CA PHE A 226 25.04 -13.59 -7.97
C PHE A 226 25.23 -15.12 -8.01
N ARG A 227 26.43 -15.60 -7.86
CA ARG A 227 26.54 -16.93 -7.27
C ARG A 227 25.63 -16.84 -6.06
N LEU A 228 24.61 -17.69 -5.96
CA LEU A 228 23.74 -17.76 -4.79
C LEU A 228 24.57 -18.24 -3.59
N THR A 229 25.54 -17.41 -3.26
CA THR A 229 26.15 -17.43 -1.95
C THR A 229 25.10 -16.92 -0.98
N PHE A 230 25.05 -17.48 0.20
CA PHE A 230 24.20 -17.03 1.29
C PHE A 230 24.09 -15.49 1.40
N PRO A 231 25.16 -14.68 1.17
CA PRO A 231 25.07 -13.22 1.10
C PRO A 231 24.11 -12.67 0.03
N SER A 232 23.96 -13.32 -1.14
CA SER A 232 23.05 -12.85 -2.20
C SER A 232 21.60 -13.10 -1.87
N MET A 233 21.29 -14.23 -1.23
CA MET A 233 19.95 -14.54 -0.73
C MET A 233 19.52 -13.54 0.34
N ILE A 234 20.41 -13.26 1.28
CA ILE A 234 20.17 -12.26 2.34
C ILE A 234 19.95 -10.89 1.71
N THR A 235 20.77 -10.49 0.75
CA THR A 235 20.63 -9.20 0.05
C THR A 235 19.26 -9.09 -0.61
N MET A 236 18.79 -10.13 -1.28
CA MET A 236 17.50 -10.13 -1.94
C MET A 236 16.36 -10.06 -0.92
N GLY A 237 16.43 -10.86 0.15
CA GLY A 237 15.45 -10.83 1.24
C GLY A 237 15.37 -9.47 1.93
N ILE A 238 16.51 -8.88 2.24
CA ILE A 238 16.60 -7.53 2.85
C ILE A 238 16.09 -6.47 1.87
N THR A 239 16.41 -6.57 0.58
CA THR A 239 15.92 -5.63 -0.43
C THR A 239 14.39 -5.63 -0.47
N TRP A 240 13.75 -6.80 -0.46
CA TRP A 240 12.29 -6.89 -0.44
C TRP A 240 11.67 -6.43 0.89
N LEU A 241 12.28 -6.76 2.03
CA LEU A 241 11.82 -6.24 3.32
C LEU A 241 11.83 -4.71 3.33
N VAL A 242 12.93 -4.11 2.96
CA VAL A 242 13.09 -2.66 2.94
C VAL A 242 12.14 -2.00 1.94
N PHE A 243 11.98 -2.62 0.76
CA PHE A 243 11.07 -2.17 -0.26
C PHE A 243 9.62 -2.15 0.26
N VAL A 244 9.18 -3.18 0.95
CA VAL A 244 7.82 -3.27 1.50
C VAL A 244 7.66 -2.32 2.70
N PHE A 245 8.58 -2.33 3.66
CA PHE A 245 8.49 -1.51 4.87
C PHE A 245 8.62 -0.01 4.59
N GLY A 246 9.44 0.36 3.61
CA GLY A 246 9.66 1.75 3.24
C GLY A 246 8.66 2.32 2.25
N SER A 247 7.77 1.53 1.64
CA SER A 247 6.92 2.00 0.56
C SER A 247 5.58 2.52 1.02
N GLN A 248 5.23 3.71 0.58
CA GLN A 248 3.95 4.36 0.86
C GLN A 248 2.74 3.56 0.34
N TYR A 249 2.86 2.88 -0.79
CA TYR A 249 1.72 2.18 -1.37
C TYR A 249 1.33 0.88 -0.63
N TYR A 250 2.23 0.25 0.16
CA TYR A 250 1.84 -0.79 1.11
C TYR A 250 1.20 -0.19 2.37
N TRP A 251 1.72 0.94 2.85
CA TRP A 251 1.11 1.66 3.96
C TRP A 251 -0.36 2.00 3.67
N ILE A 252 -0.63 2.59 2.50
CA ILE A 252 -1.99 3.00 2.11
C ILE A 252 -2.95 1.81 1.99
N ARG A 253 -2.47 0.63 1.59
CA ARG A 253 -3.28 -0.59 1.56
C ARG A 253 -3.70 -1.07 2.94
N LEU A 254 -2.81 -0.99 3.92
CA LEU A 254 -3.14 -1.36 5.30
C LEU A 254 -4.04 -0.34 5.98
N THR A 255 -3.84 0.95 5.70
CA THR A 255 -4.71 2.02 6.22
C THR A 255 -6.11 2.00 5.60
N SER A 256 -6.26 1.49 4.38
CA SER A 256 -7.56 1.32 3.70
C SER A 256 -8.42 0.19 4.27
N ALA A 257 -7.83 -0.72 5.05
CA ALA A 257 -8.54 -1.85 5.63
C ALA A 257 -9.55 -1.40 6.70
N ARG A 258 -10.72 -2.03 6.74
CA ARG A 258 -11.80 -1.70 7.69
C ARG A 258 -11.47 -2.02 9.15
N SER A 259 -10.53 -2.93 9.40
CA SER A 259 -10.13 -3.35 10.75
C SER A 259 -8.68 -3.81 10.77
N GLU A 260 -8.09 -3.94 11.97
CA GLU A 260 -6.76 -4.51 12.13
C GLU A 260 -6.67 -5.94 11.57
N ARG A 261 -7.70 -6.76 11.82
CA ARG A 261 -7.80 -8.11 11.26
C ARG A 261 -7.80 -8.10 9.73
N ALA A 262 -8.48 -7.13 9.11
CA ALA A 262 -8.50 -6.98 7.66
C ALA A 262 -7.16 -6.46 7.11
N ALA A 263 -6.45 -5.63 7.86
CA ALA A 263 -5.11 -5.17 7.50
C ALA A 263 -4.09 -6.32 7.55
N ILE A 264 -3.99 -6.98 8.70
CA ILE A 264 -3.06 -8.10 8.93
C ILE A 264 -3.40 -9.27 7.98
N GLY A 265 -4.67 -9.71 8.00
CA GLY A 265 -5.12 -10.84 7.20
C GLY A 265 -5.00 -10.58 5.70
N GLY A 266 -5.27 -9.33 5.25
CA GLY A 266 -5.08 -8.93 3.86
C GLY A 266 -3.63 -9.07 3.40
N ALA A 267 -2.66 -8.64 4.22
CA ALA A 267 -1.24 -8.81 3.91
C ALA A 267 -0.81 -10.28 3.93
N VAL A 268 -1.21 -11.04 4.95
CA VAL A 268 -0.84 -12.45 5.09
C VAL A 268 -1.42 -13.29 3.95
N TRP A 269 -2.74 -13.23 3.72
CA TRP A 269 -3.38 -14.02 2.68
C TRP A 269 -3.07 -13.53 1.27
N GLY A 270 -2.84 -12.23 1.08
CA GLY A 270 -2.32 -11.67 -0.17
C GLY A 270 -0.93 -12.20 -0.51
N GLY A 271 -0.02 -12.24 0.47
CA GLY A 271 1.31 -12.81 0.31
C GLY A 271 1.29 -14.32 0.07
N VAL A 272 0.55 -15.09 0.88
CA VAL A 272 0.41 -16.56 0.70
C VAL A 272 -0.20 -16.88 -0.66
N GLY A 273 -1.27 -16.17 -1.05
CA GLY A 273 -1.88 -16.33 -2.36
C GLY A 273 -0.92 -16.01 -3.50
N ALA A 274 -0.08 -14.99 -3.36
CA ALA A 274 0.92 -14.67 -4.36
C ALA A 274 1.97 -15.78 -4.54
N ILE A 275 2.47 -16.38 -3.44
CA ILE A 275 3.42 -17.50 -3.52
C ILE A 275 2.79 -18.66 -4.29
N ILE A 276 1.59 -19.06 -3.90
CA ILE A 276 0.92 -20.25 -4.44
C ILE A 276 0.46 -20.02 -5.88
N PHE A 277 -0.18 -18.89 -6.16
CA PHE A 277 -0.93 -18.68 -7.38
C PHE A 277 -0.26 -17.79 -8.43
N ILE A 278 0.80 -17.04 -8.08
CA ILE A 278 1.41 -16.07 -8.99
C ILE A 278 2.87 -16.43 -9.31
N MET A 279 3.69 -16.61 -8.29
CA MET A 279 5.15 -16.64 -8.47
C MET A 279 5.62 -17.91 -9.21
N GLY A 280 5.11 -19.07 -8.85
CA GLY A 280 5.44 -20.33 -9.54
C GLY A 280 5.05 -20.31 -11.02
N PRO A 281 3.79 -20.02 -11.34
CA PRO A 281 3.33 -19.88 -12.73
C PRO A 281 4.16 -18.90 -13.56
N LEU A 282 4.47 -17.73 -13.05
CA LEU A 282 5.29 -16.74 -13.79
C LEU A 282 6.72 -17.21 -14.04
N ALA A 283 7.34 -17.87 -13.07
CA ALA A 283 8.67 -18.44 -13.25
C ALA A 283 8.67 -19.56 -14.33
N LEU A 284 7.61 -20.38 -14.37
CA LEU A 284 7.49 -21.45 -15.34
C LEU A 284 7.34 -20.94 -16.78
N LEU A 285 6.69 -19.80 -17.00
CA LEU A 285 6.52 -19.22 -18.34
C LEU A 285 7.86 -18.94 -19.05
N GLY A 286 8.91 -18.64 -18.33
CA GLY A 286 10.24 -18.44 -18.93
C GLY A 286 10.82 -19.71 -19.53
N LEU A 287 10.67 -20.84 -18.83
CA LEU A 287 11.13 -22.14 -19.31
C LEU A 287 10.28 -22.64 -20.49
N LEU A 288 8.96 -22.42 -20.41
CA LEU A 288 8.05 -22.74 -21.52
C LEU A 288 8.38 -21.92 -22.77
N ALA A 289 8.83 -20.67 -22.61
CA ALA A 289 9.26 -19.86 -23.74
C ALA A 289 10.52 -20.42 -24.42
N LEU A 290 11.48 -20.93 -23.66
CA LEU A 290 12.69 -21.55 -24.22
C LEU A 290 12.37 -22.80 -25.05
N ASP A 291 11.42 -23.61 -24.61
CA ASP A 291 11.06 -24.85 -25.26
C ASP A 291 10.13 -24.65 -26.49
N LEU A 292 9.20 -23.68 -26.40
CA LEU A 292 8.14 -23.51 -27.40
C LEU A 292 8.41 -22.46 -28.46
N VAL A 293 9.35 -21.50 -28.20
CA VAL A 293 9.58 -20.37 -29.10
C VAL A 293 10.91 -20.54 -29.83
N PRO A 294 10.90 -20.82 -31.14
CA PRO A 294 12.13 -20.99 -31.90
C PRO A 294 12.87 -19.66 -32.14
N GLY A 295 14.17 -19.75 -32.41
CA GLY A 295 15.00 -18.62 -32.75
C GLY A 295 15.70 -17.96 -31.56
N GLN A 296 16.39 -16.87 -31.83
CA GLN A 296 17.09 -16.07 -30.81
C GLN A 296 16.30 -14.81 -30.48
N TRP A 297 16.02 -14.60 -29.22
CA TRP A 297 15.31 -13.42 -28.70
C TRP A 297 15.86 -13.05 -27.32
N ALA A 298 15.67 -11.79 -26.92
CA ALA A 298 16.15 -11.33 -25.63
C ALA A 298 15.31 -11.94 -24.48
N PRO A 299 15.91 -12.44 -23.38
CA PRO A 299 15.17 -13.03 -22.26
C PRO A 299 14.06 -12.15 -21.68
N ALA A 300 14.24 -10.82 -21.72
CA ALA A 300 13.23 -9.86 -21.30
C ALA A 300 11.94 -9.89 -22.18
N GLN A 301 12.00 -10.46 -23.38
CA GLN A 301 10.88 -10.62 -24.31
C GLN A 301 10.17 -11.95 -24.16
N ALA A 302 10.63 -12.85 -23.29
CA ALA A 302 10.15 -14.23 -23.13
C ALA A 302 8.62 -14.33 -23.10
N TRP A 303 7.99 -13.54 -22.28
CA TRP A 303 6.53 -13.54 -22.13
C TRP A 303 5.83 -13.12 -23.43
N GLY A 304 6.26 -12.02 -24.04
CA GLY A 304 5.68 -11.53 -25.30
C GLY A 304 5.87 -12.48 -26.47
N GLN A 305 7.03 -13.09 -26.58
CA GLN A 305 7.34 -14.09 -27.59
C GLN A 305 6.48 -15.36 -27.40
N LEU A 306 6.34 -15.84 -26.17
CA LEU A 306 5.51 -16.99 -25.86
C LEU A 306 4.04 -16.75 -26.22
N VAL A 307 3.49 -15.61 -25.86
CA VAL A 307 2.11 -15.23 -26.17
C VAL A 307 1.89 -15.08 -27.67
N GLY A 308 2.81 -14.42 -28.37
CA GLY A 308 2.68 -14.18 -29.81
C GLY A 308 2.87 -15.41 -30.68
N HIS A 309 3.69 -16.37 -30.25
CA HIS A 309 4.05 -17.55 -31.04
C HIS A 309 3.25 -18.80 -30.69
N SER A 310 3.00 -19.07 -29.41
CA SER A 310 2.55 -20.38 -28.94
C SER A 310 1.07 -20.46 -28.60
N LEU A 311 0.37 -19.31 -28.50
CA LEU A 311 -1.03 -19.24 -28.11
C LEU A 311 -1.97 -19.03 -29.30
N SER A 312 -3.19 -19.57 -29.19
CA SER A 312 -4.28 -19.17 -30.06
C SER A 312 -4.65 -17.71 -29.87
N SER A 313 -5.29 -17.10 -30.88
CA SER A 313 -5.67 -15.66 -30.79
C SER A 313 -6.52 -15.33 -29.57
N VAL A 314 -7.45 -16.19 -29.18
CA VAL A 314 -8.30 -16.00 -28.00
C VAL A 314 -7.49 -16.06 -26.71
N MET A 315 -6.62 -17.06 -26.55
CA MET A 315 -5.77 -17.22 -25.37
C MET A 315 -4.72 -16.10 -25.27
N GLY A 316 -4.17 -15.69 -26.40
CA GLY A 316 -3.23 -14.56 -26.47
C GLY A 316 -3.89 -13.25 -26.04
N VAL A 317 -5.09 -12.97 -26.51
CA VAL A 317 -5.88 -11.80 -26.08
C VAL A 317 -6.16 -11.85 -24.57
N TRP A 318 -6.58 -13.00 -24.04
CA TRP A 318 -6.85 -13.15 -22.61
C TRP A 318 -5.60 -12.91 -21.77
N MET A 319 -4.45 -13.45 -22.18
CA MET A 319 -3.17 -13.19 -21.52
C MET A 319 -2.74 -11.72 -21.58
N ILE A 320 -3.00 -11.03 -22.69
CA ILE A 320 -2.70 -9.59 -22.80
C ILE A 320 -3.57 -8.77 -21.84
N VAL A 321 -4.86 -9.07 -21.76
CA VAL A 321 -5.78 -8.42 -20.80
C VAL A 321 -5.33 -8.70 -19.36
N ALA A 322 -4.91 -9.92 -19.06
CA ALA A 322 -4.39 -10.29 -17.75
C ALA A 322 -3.13 -9.48 -17.38
N VAL A 323 -2.20 -9.30 -18.31
CA VAL A 323 -0.97 -8.53 -18.09
C VAL A 323 -1.23 -7.03 -18.00
N LEU A 324 -2.13 -6.50 -18.82
CA LEU A 324 -2.57 -5.10 -18.71
C LEU A 324 -3.19 -4.83 -17.34
N GLY A 325 -4.09 -5.69 -16.88
CA GLY A 325 -4.66 -5.60 -15.53
C GLY A 325 -3.58 -5.65 -14.44
N ALA A 326 -2.61 -6.56 -14.57
CA ALA A 326 -1.47 -6.70 -13.68
C ALA A 326 -0.65 -5.41 -13.56
N SER A 327 -0.33 -4.81 -14.70
CA SER A 327 0.45 -3.57 -14.73
C SER A 327 -0.30 -2.41 -14.07
N MET A 328 -1.60 -2.35 -14.29
CA MET A 328 -2.46 -1.28 -13.79
C MET A 328 -2.63 -1.34 -12.27
N SER A 329 -2.76 -2.53 -11.70
CA SER A 329 -2.89 -2.75 -10.25
C SER A 329 -1.76 -2.09 -9.46
N THR A 330 -0.52 -2.40 -9.81
CA THR A 330 0.65 -1.86 -9.09
C THR A 330 0.90 -0.39 -9.38
N ALA A 331 0.83 0.00 -10.67
CA ALA A 331 1.10 1.38 -11.07
C ALA A 331 0.09 2.35 -10.46
N SER A 332 -1.21 2.01 -10.46
CA SER A 332 -2.23 2.87 -9.88
C SER A 332 -2.19 2.94 -8.36
N THR A 333 -1.86 1.82 -7.68
CA THR A 333 -1.65 1.86 -6.22
C THR A 333 -0.45 2.74 -5.86
N ALA A 334 0.66 2.63 -6.59
CA ALA A 334 1.83 3.49 -6.41
C ALA A 334 1.49 4.97 -6.72
N LEU A 335 0.67 5.21 -7.76
CA LEU A 335 0.17 6.54 -8.10
C LEU A 335 -0.67 7.15 -6.97
N MET A 336 -1.54 6.37 -6.34
CA MET A 336 -2.30 6.81 -5.16
C MET A 336 -1.38 7.10 -3.98
N GLY A 337 -0.35 6.27 -3.75
CA GLY A 337 0.69 6.54 -2.74
C GLY A 337 1.45 7.84 -3.02
N THR A 338 1.86 8.07 -4.26
CA THR A 338 2.52 9.32 -4.69
C THR A 338 1.62 10.53 -4.49
N SER A 339 0.37 10.45 -4.96
CA SER A 339 -0.59 11.55 -4.82
C SER A 339 -0.93 11.85 -3.36
N SER A 340 -1.12 10.83 -2.53
CA SER A 340 -1.37 11.02 -1.09
C SER A 340 -0.19 11.73 -0.42
N THR A 341 1.04 11.31 -0.71
CA THR A 341 2.25 11.96 -0.20
C THR A 341 2.37 13.40 -0.70
N ALA A 342 2.20 13.65 -1.99
CA ALA A 342 2.24 15.01 -2.55
C ALA A 342 1.19 15.92 -1.92
N MET A 343 -0.03 15.41 -1.73
CA MET A 343 -1.13 16.20 -1.18
C MET A 343 -1.00 16.42 0.33
N ARG A 344 -0.75 15.35 1.12
CA ARG A 344 -0.75 15.43 2.59
C ARG A 344 0.53 16.04 3.14
N ASP A 345 1.69 15.67 2.57
CA ASP A 345 2.99 16.03 3.12
C ASP A 345 3.53 17.35 2.54
N PHE A 346 3.07 17.76 1.35
CA PHE A 346 3.49 19.02 0.73
C PHE A 346 2.34 20.02 0.57
N TYR A 347 1.30 19.70 -0.24
CA TYR A 347 0.28 20.69 -0.59
C TYR A 347 -0.52 21.14 0.62
N GLN A 348 -1.14 20.23 1.36
CA GLN A 348 -1.91 20.58 2.56
C GLN A 348 -1.02 21.22 3.61
N ARG A 349 0.19 20.69 3.83
CA ARG A 349 1.10 21.18 4.87
C ARG A 349 1.57 22.61 4.64
N PHE A 350 1.97 22.96 3.41
CA PHE A 350 2.62 24.23 3.13
C PHE A 350 1.73 25.27 2.46
N PHE A 351 0.73 24.83 1.65
CA PHE A 351 -0.08 25.75 0.86
C PHE A 351 -1.51 25.90 1.40
N ARG A 352 -2.12 24.85 1.92
CA ARG A 352 -3.50 24.85 2.39
C ARG A 352 -3.69 24.11 3.72
N PRO A 353 -3.06 24.58 4.84
CA PRO A 353 -3.09 23.86 6.13
C PRO A 353 -4.51 23.69 6.71
N ARG A 354 -5.44 24.59 6.34
CA ARG A 354 -6.82 24.60 6.82
C ARG A 354 -7.82 24.01 5.83
N ALA A 355 -7.37 23.42 4.72
CA ALA A 355 -8.27 22.83 3.75
C ALA A 355 -9.06 21.67 4.36
N THR A 356 -10.36 21.65 4.08
CA THR A 356 -11.24 20.54 4.46
C THR A 356 -10.94 19.29 3.63
N PRO A 357 -11.31 18.09 4.10
CA PRO A 357 -11.15 16.86 3.31
C PRO A 357 -11.84 16.92 1.94
N GLN A 358 -12.95 17.64 1.83
CA GLN A 358 -13.70 17.83 0.58
C GLN A 358 -12.93 18.70 -0.42
N GLU A 359 -12.32 19.80 0.07
CA GLU A 359 -11.54 20.73 -0.77
C GLU A 359 -10.27 20.08 -1.33
N LEU A 360 -9.76 19.03 -0.71
CA LEU A 360 -8.55 18.33 -1.14
C LEU A 360 -8.79 17.35 -2.29
N VAL A 361 -10.03 16.98 -2.63
CA VAL A 361 -10.32 15.99 -3.67
C VAL A 361 -9.82 16.43 -5.05
N ASN A 362 -10.14 17.65 -5.49
CA ASN A 362 -9.72 18.14 -6.79
C ASN A 362 -8.21 18.36 -6.92
N PRO A 363 -7.52 19.00 -5.96
CA PRO A 363 -6.06 19.02 -5.96
C PRO A 363 -5.41 17.62 -5.98
N SER A 364 -6.03 16.63 -5.31
CA SER A 364 -5.55 15.24 -5.33
C SER A 364 -5.60 14.64 -6.74
N ARG A 365 -6.64 14.91 -7.49
CA ARG A 365 -6.75 14.52 -8.90
C ARG A 365 -5.67 15.15 -9.77
N VAL A 366 -5.37 16.43 -9.54
CA VAL A 366 -4.26 17.11 -10.24
C VAL A 366 -2.91 16.48 -9.89
N ALA A 367 -2.67 16.14 -8.62
CA ALA A 367 -1.45 15.44 -8.20
C ALA A 367 -1.30 14.08 -8.90
N VAL A 368 -2.40 13.33 -9.12
CA VAL A 368 -2.41 12.09 -9.92
C VAL A 368 -1.90 12.35 -11.34
N LEU A 369 -2.40 13.39 -12.02
CA LEU A 369 -1.97 13.71 -13.39
C LEU A 369 -0.49 14.10 -13.46
N ILE A 370 -0.04 14.97 -12.56
CA ILE A 370 1.35 15.43 -12.50
C ILE A 370 2.28 14.22 -12.27
N ALA A 371 1.99 13.38 -11.28
CA ALA A 371 2.79 12.18 -11.00
C ALA A 371 2.85 11.24 -12.21
N GLY A 372 1.74 11.05 -12.91
CA GLY A 372 1.69 10.20 -14.10
C GLY A 372 2.51 10.73 -15.26
N VAL A 373 2.51 12.05 -15.51
CA VAL A 373 3.37 12.66 -16.53
C VAL A 373 4.85 12.44 -16.22
N PHE A 374 5.29 12.71 -14.99
CA PHE A 374 6.68 12.45 -14.59
C PHE A 374 7.05 10.98 -14.74
N THR A 375 6.14 10.08 -14.42
CA THR A 375 6.35 8.63 -14.56
C THR A 375 6.50 8.23 -16.04
N ALA A 376 5.65 8.75 -16.93
CA ALA A 376 5.74 8.47 -18.36
C ALA A 376 7.07 8.96 -18.93
N LEU A 377 7.48 10.18 -18.59
CA LEU A 377 8.77 10.72 -19.00
C LEU A 377 9.93 9.83 -18.54
N LEU A 378 9.93 9.42 -17.26
CA LEU A 378 10.97 8.54 -16.74
C LEU A 378 11.00 7.18 -17.46
N ALA A 379 9.84 6.59 -17.75
CA ALA A 379 9.74 5.34 -18.50
C ALA A 379 10.25 5.47 -19.95
N ILE A 380 9.98 6.61 -20.61
CA ILE A 380 10.46 6.89 -21.97
C ILE A 380 11.99 7.02 -22.02
N PHE A 381 12.58 7.71 -21.05
CA PHE A 381 14.04 7.90 -21.01
C PHE A 381 14.81 6.65 -20.61
N TYR A 382 14.15 5.67 -19.97
CA TYR A 382 14.76 4.43 -19.51
C TYR A 382 14.05 3.17 -20.05
N PRO A 383 14.01 2.96 -21.36
CA PRO A 383 13.17 1.94 -22.01
C PRO A 383 13.57 0.49 -21.70
N GLY A 384 14.80 0.21 -21.30
CA GLY A 384 15.27 -1.13 -20.93
C GLY A 384 15.44 -1.35 -19.42
N GLY A 385 15.06 -0.34 -18.61
CA GLY A 385 15.51 -0.24 -17.22
C GLY A 385 14.55 -0.71 -16.13
N ALA A 386 13.53 -1.52 -16.42
CA ALA A 386 12.53 -1.90 -15.42
C ALA A 386 13.13 -2.49 -14.13
N ALA A 387 14.08 -3.41 -14.25
CA ALA A 387 14.74 -4.00 -13.09
C ALA A 387 15.64 -2.98 -12.35
N TRP A 388 16.34 -2.13 -13.10
CA TRP A 388 17.16 -1.07 -12.53
C TRP A 388 16.29 -0.02 -11.80
N LEU A 389 15.18 0.39 -12.40
CA LEU A 389 14.22 1.33 -11.77
C LEU A 389 13.63 0.77 -10.47
N LEU A 390 13.37 -0.54 -10.39
CA LEU A 390 12.95 -1.20 -9.14
C LEU A 390 14.06 -1.20 -8.09
N ALA A 391 15.31 -1.45 -8.48
CA ALA A 391 16.46 -1.39 -7.57
C ALA A 391 16.67 0.03 -7.03
N VAL A 392 16.54 1.04 -7.90
CA VAL A 392 16.56 2.46 -7.52
C VAL A 392 15.44 2.77 -6.53
N ALA A 393 14.22 2.31 -6.79
CA ALA A 393 13.10 2.50 -5.88
C ALA A 393 13.37 1.89 -4.50
N ALA A 394 13.90 0.66 -4.44
CA ALA A 394 14.26 0.02 -3.19
C ALA A 394 15.29 0.83 -2.40
N ALA A 395 16.26 1.42 -3.08
CA ALA A 395 17.26 2.28 -2.46
C ALA A 395 16.68 3.58 -1.89
N TRP A 396 15.71 4.19 -2.58
CA TRP A 396 14.97 5.35 -2.07
C TRP A 396 14.09 5.02 -0.87
N PHE A 397 13.53 3.81 -0.80
CA PHE A 397 12.73 3.35 0.34
C PHE A 397 13.58 2.91 1.54
N GLY A 398 14.87 2.67 1.35
CA GLY A 398 15.80 2.22 2.40
C GLY A 398 15.81 3.10 3.63
N PRO A 399 16.19 4.37 3.54
CA PRO A 399 16.23 5.28 4.68
C PRO A 399 14.87 5.41 5.40
N PRO A 400 13.73 5.63 4.73
CA PRO A 400 12.41 5.61 5.37
C PRO A 400 12.10 4.31 6.12
N ALA A 401 12.43 3.15 5.56
CA ALA A 401 12.19 1.86 6.22
C ALA A 401 12.97 1.74 7.53
N VAL A 402 14.25 2.11 7.52
CA VAL A 402 15.10 2.10 8.73
C VAL A 402 14.52 3.02 9.81
N ILE A 403 14.16 4.24 9.44
CA ILE A 403 13.60 5.20 10.40
C ILE A 403 12.24 4.73 10.92
N LEU A 404 11.38 4.16 10.07
CA LEU A 404 10.09 3.60 10.48
C LEU A 404 10.30 2.53 11.56
N VAL A 405 11.16 1.54 11.30
CA VAL A 405 11.44 0.44 12.24
C VAL A 405 12.04 0.97 13.53
N LEU A 406 13.05 1.85 13.45
CA LEU A 406 13.66 2.45 14.63
C LEU A 406 12.65 3.27 15.44
N THR A 407 11.76 4.01 14.79
CA THR A 407 10.77 4.83 15.50
C THR A 407 9.75 3.99 16.26
N ILE A 408 9.42 2.80 15.73
CA ILE A 408 8.49 1.86 16.38
C ILE A 408 9.16 1.11 17.53
N TYR A 409 10.37 0.58 17.32
CA TYR A 409 10.99 -0.39 18.22
C TYR A 409 12.14 0.15 19.06
N TRP A 410 12.70 1.31 18.71
CA TRP A 410 13.84 1.89 19.44
C TRP A 410 13.50 3.26 20.06
N PRO A 411 13.13 3.29 21.36
CA PRO A 411 12.66 4.53 22.00
C PRO A 411 13.66 5.67 22.05
N ARG A 412 14.95 5.43 21.80
CA ARG A 412 16.00 6.46 21.90
C ARG A 412 16.21 7.28 20.62
N ILE A 413 15.42 7.04 19.57
CA ILE A 413 15.50 7.82 18.33
C ILE A 413 15.15 9.29 18.61
N THR A 414 15.90 10.22 17.99
CA THR A 414 15.68 11.67 18.12
C THR A 414 15.31 12.30 16.78
N PRO A 415 14.64 13.48 16.79
CA PRO A 415 14.33 14.22 15.56
C PRO A 415 15.56 14.52 14.71
N THR A 416 16.66 14.98 15.33
CA THR A 416 17.91 15.28 14.62
C THR A 416 18.56 13.99 14.07
N GLY A 417 18.60 12.91 14.87
CA GLY A 417 19.14 11.63 14.43
C GLY A 417 18.40 11.06 13.23
N SER A 418 17.06 11.10 13.25
CA SER A 418 16.23 10.62 12.14
C SER A 418 16.43 11.43 10.86
N PHE A 419 16.45 12.75 10.95
CA PHE A 419 16.65 13.62 9.80
C PHE A 419 18.05 13.44 9.19
N THR A 420 19.11 13.51 10.02
CA THR A 420 20.48 13.33 9.53
C THR A 420 20.71 11.96 8.95
N GLY A 421 20.13 10.90 9.55
CA GLY A 421 20.22 9.54 9.04
C GLY A 421 19.61 9.38 7.65
N ILE A 422 18.41 9.93 7.41
CA ILE A 422 17.78 9.88 6.07
C ILE A 422 18.63 10.65 5.07
N VAL A 423 19.04 11.88 5.38
CA VAL A 423 19.80 12.74 4.47
C VAL A 423 21.14 12.10 4.10
N THR A 424 21.89 11.63 5.08
CA THR A 424 23.21 10.99 4.82
C THR A 424 23.06 9.66 4.09
N GLY A 425 22.05 8.85 4.44
CA GLY A 425 21.72 7.62 3.72
C GLY A 425 21.38 7.88 2.26
N LEU A 426 20.58 8.92 1.96
CA LEU A 426 20.28 9.32 0.59
C LEU A 426 21.52 9.78 -0.17
N ILE A 427 22.30 10.69 0.41
CA ILE A 427 23.52 11.19 -0.23
C ILE A 427 24.46 10.02 -0.55
N ALA A 428 24.68 9.13 0.40
CA ALA A 428 25.51 7.94 0.20
C ALA A 428 24.96 7.03 -0.90
N THR A 429 23.64 6.83 -0.95
CA THR A 429 22.99 6.01 -1.99
C THR A 429 23.14 6.62 -3.38
N VAL A 430 22.92 7.93 -3.51
CA VAL A 430 23.06 8.65 -4.78
C VAL A 430 24.52 8.64 -5.23
N ALA A 431 25.45 8.92 -4.34
CA ALA A 431 26.88 8.88 -4.62
C ALA A 431 27.33 7.47 -5.09
N TRP A 432 26.79 6.41 -4.47
CA TRP A 432 27.03 5.04 -4.88
C TRP A 432 26.47 4.71 -6.25
N GLN A 433 25.26 5.22 -6.59
CA GLN A 433 24.65 5.02 -7.90
C GLN A 433 25.36 5.76 -9.03
N LEU A 434 25.83 6.98 -8.76
CA LEU A 434 26.51 7.81 -9.77
C LEU A 434 28.00 7.50 -9.89
N GLY A 435 28.60 6.88 -8.89
CA GLY A 435 30.01 6.51 -8.89
C GLY A 435 30.29 5.18 -9.62
N PRO A 436 31.55 4.83 -9.85
CA PRO A 436 31.93 3.55 -10.44
C PRO A 436 31.63 2.35 -9.54
N TYR A 437 31.18 2.60 -8.32
CA TYR A 437 30.95 1.60 -7.27
C TYR A 437 29.75 0.69 -7.51
N TRP A 438 28.78 1.09 -8.34
CA TRP A 438 27.64 0.24 -8.68
C TRP A 438 28.03 -1.04 -9.43
N GLN A 439 29.23 -1.09 -10.02
CA GLN A 439 29.81 -2.26 -10.64
C GLN A 439 30.49 -3.21 -9.64
N THR A 440 30.60 -2.80 -8.37
CA THR A 440 31.17 -3.63 -7.31
C THR A 440 30.18 -4.71 -6.86
N THR A 441 30.65 -5.69 -6.10
CA THR A 441 29.83 -6.77 -5.54
C THR A 441 28.83 -6.31 -4.48
N MET A 442 28.92 -5.06 -4.00
CA MET A 442 28.05 -4.53 -2.96
C MET A 442 26.81 -3.85 -3.54
N HIS A 443 25.65 -4.38 -3.25
CA HIS A 443 24.40 -3.83 -3.70
C HIS A 443 24.07 -2.51 -2.97
N MET A 444 23.54 -1.50 -3.71
CA MET A 444 23.24 -0.15 -3.20
C MET A 444 22.35 -0.14 -1.95
N ILE A 445 21.52 -1.16 -1.76
CA ILE A 445 20.62 -1.27 -0.60
C ILE A 445 21.39 -1.34 0.71
N TRP A 446 22.54 -1.99 0.74
CA TRP A 446 23.36 -2.05 1.95
C TRP A 446 23.91 -0.69 2.33
N VAL A 447 24.33 0.11 1.34
CA VAL A 447 24.77 1.49 1.57
C VAL A 447 23.61 2.32 2.15
N ALA A 448 22.43 2.24 1.54
CA ALA A 448 21.25 2.96 2.01
C ALA A 448 20.90 2.61 3.47
N ILE A 449 20.84 1.32 3.80
CA ILE A 449 20.46 0.85 5.15
C ILE A 449 21.55 1.13 6.17
N CYS A 450 22.79 0.70 5.90
CA CYS A 450 23.88 0.76 6.89
C CYS A 450 24.22 2.21 7.25
N VAL A 451 24.35 3.08 6.25
CA VAL A 451 24.65 4.50 6.52
C VAL A 451 23.51 5.15 7.30
N THR A 452 22.25 4.93 6.87
CA THR A 452 21.09 5.47 7.60
C THR A 452 21.05 4.97 9.04
N LEU A 453 21.21 3.66 9.25
CA LEU A 453 21.16 3.05 10.58
C LEU A 453 22.25 3.59 11.50
N VAL A 454 23.51 3.53 11.04
CA VAL A 454 24.67 3.94 11.85
C VAL A 454 24.58 5.42 12.20
N VAL A 455 24.31 6.29 11.22
CA VAL A 455 24.21 7.73 11.48
C VAL A 455 23.02 8.05 12.38
N THR A 456 21.86 7.44 12.15
CA THR A 456 20.69 7.65 13.01
C THR A 456 20.99 7.26 14.45
N VAL A 457 21.58 6.10 14.68
CA VAL A 457 21.89 5.62 16.03
C VAL A 457 22.90 6.53 16.72
N ILE A 458 24.03 6.83 16.07
CA ILE A 458 25.09 7.68 16.65
C ILE A 458 24.53 9.07 16.97
N VAL A 459 23.91 9.74 16.01
CA VAL A 459 23.39 11.11 16.20
C VAL A 459 22.26 11.12 17.24
N SER A 460 21.39 10.11 17.25
CA SER A 460 20.35 10.03 18.27
C SER A 460 20.91 9.86 19.68
N LEU A 461 21.96 9.08 19.87
CA LEU A 461 22.62 8.93 21.17
C LEU A 461 23.29 10.24 21.63
N LEU A 462 23.84 11.01 20.69
CA LEU A 462 24.47 12.30 20.99
C LEU A 462 23.46 13.43 21.27
N THR A 463 22.22 13.30 20.75
CA THR A 463 21.20 14.35 20.84
C THR A 463 20.03 14.01 21.76
N GLN A 464 20.23 13.18 22.79
CA GLN A 464 19.17 12.78 23.73
C GLN A 464 18.53 13.96 24.48
N SER A 465 19.23 15.08 24.64
CA SER A 465 18.71 16.31 25.27
C SER A 465 17.52 16.94 24.51
N GLU A 466 17.32 16.59 23.24
CA GLU A 466 16.17 17.05 22.45
C GLU A 466 14.86 16.35 22.85
N ARG A 467 14.96 15.22 23.56
CA ARG A 467 13.80 14.53 24.14
C ARG A 467 13.19 15.36 25.25
N GLY A 468 12.01 15.88 25.04
CA GLY A 468 11.29 16.66 26.04
C GLY A 468 11.23 18.16 25.77
N ARG A 469 11.64 18.66 24.60
CA ARG A 469 11.31 20.02 24.19
C ARG A 469 9.80 20.16 24.06
N LYS A 470 9.23 21.04 24.89
CA LYS A 470 7.79 21.33 24.97
C LYS A 470 7.26 21.83 23.63
N SER A 471 6.06 21.38 23.27
CA SER A 471 5.28 21.95 22.16
C SER A 471 4.95 23.44 22.45
N LEU A 472 4.77 24.19 21.38
CA LEU A 472 4.35 25.60 21.47
C LEU A 472 3.00 25.70 22.19
N THR A 473 2.91 26.56 23.17
CA THR A 473 1.69 26.88 23.93
C THR A 473 0.63 27.48 23.01
N THR A 474 -0.49 26.81 22.88
CA THR A 474 -1.71 27.33 22.24
C THR A 474 -2.81 27.35 23.31
N GLU A 475 -3.67 28.35 23.32
CA GLU A 475 -4.85 28.36 24.18
C GLU A 475 -5.81 27.23 23.79
N LEU A 476 -6.59 26.74 24.78
CA LEU A 476 -7.62 25.73 24.53
C LEU A 476 -8.64 26.30 23.53
N ASP A 477 -8.75 25.67 22.39
CA ASP A 477 -9.72 25.99 21.35
C ASP A 477 -10.85 24.93 21.28
N GLU A 478 -11.78 25.13 20.39
CA GLU A 478 -12.89 24.22 20.16
C GLU A 478 -12.41 22.79 19.85
N TYR A 479 -11.28 22.65 19.14
CA TYR A 479 -10.71 21.33 18.81
C TYR A 479 -10.18 20.60 20.04
N HIS A 480 -9.56 21.30 21.00
CA HIS A 480 -9.12 20.69 22.27
C HIS A 480 -10.31 20.18 23.08
N THR A 481 -11.39 20.96 23.14
CA THR A 481 -12.62 20.57 23.84
C THR A 481 -13.29 19.38 23.17
N GLN A 482 -13.38 19.37 21.83
CA GLN A 482 -13.91 18.27 21.06
C GLN A 482 -13.05 17.00 21.24
N LEU A 483 -11.73 17.11 21.23
CA LEU A 483 -10.81 16.00 21.46
C LEU A 483 -11.01 15.40 22.86
N MET A 484 -11.05 16.25 23.88
CA MET A 484 -11.32 15.80 25.25
C MET A 484 -12.69 15.10 25.37
N SER A 485 -13.70 15.59 24.68
CA SER A 485 -15.04 14.97 24.67
C SER A 485 -15.01 13.55 24.04
N LEU A 486 -14.25 13.36 22.95
CA LEU A 486 -14.07 12.05 22.34
C LEU A 486 -13.30 11.07 23.24
N LEU A 487 -12.27 11.54 23.92
CA LEU A 487 -11.55 10.74 24.91
C LEU A 487 -12.48 10.33 26.06
N ARG A 488 -13.36 11.22 26.53
CA ARG A 488 -14.36 10.92 27.55
C ARG A 488 -15.37 9.88 27.09
N GLN A 489 -15.67 9.82 25.78
CA GLN A 489 -16.55 8.82 25.15
C GLN A 489 -15.86 7.47 24.88
N GLY A 490 -14.62 7.26 25.34
CA GLY A 490 -13.90 5.99 25.20
C GLY A 490 -13.11 5.81 23.90
N ARG A 491 -12.98 6.86 23.06
CA ARG A 491 -12.11 6.84 21.86
C ARG A 491 -10.67 7.14 22.26
N THR A 492 -9.98 6.16 22.77
CA THR A 492 -8.69 6.33 23.45
C THR A 492 -7.46 6.21 22.55
N THR A 493 -7.59 5.67 21.36
CA THR A 493 -6.45 5.54 20.42
C THR A 493 -6.37 6.73 19.47
N LEU A 494 -5.15 7.07 19.02
CA LEU A 494 -4.96 8.16 18.04
C LEU A 494 -5.82 7.97 16.79
N GLY A 495 -5.90 6.74 16.28
CA GLY A 495 -6.74 6.42 15.12
C GLY A 495 -8.23 6.67 15.38
N ALA A 496 -8.75 6.27 16.53
CA ALA A 496 -10.15 6.48 16.89
C ALA A 496 -10.51 7.97 17.06
N VAL A 497 -9.57 8.77 17.56
CA VAL A 497 -9.74 10.22 17.69
C VAL A 497 -9.68 10.91 16.33
N VAL A 498 -8.74 10.54 15.47
CA VAL A 498 -8.64 11.02 14.08
C VAL A 498 -9.95 10.76 13.33
N ASP A 499 -10.47 9.55 13.47
CA ASP A 499 -11.72 9.15 12.84
C ASP A 499 -12.93 9.94 13.37
N GLY A 500 -12.89 10.32 14.66
CA GLY A 500 -13.96 11.11 15.29
C GLY A 500 -13.96 12.59 14.97
N MET A 501 -12.76 13.19 14.85
CA MET A 501 -12.61 14.63 14.65
C MET A 501 -12.59 15.08 13.19
N LYS A 502 -12.39 14.16 12.24
CA LYS A 502 -12.19 14.47 10.81
C LYS A 502 -11.02 15.45 10.56
N VAL A 503 -10.07 15.50 11.48
CA VAL A 503 -8.88 16.34 11.43
C VAL A 503 -7.68 15.44 11.19
N ASP A 504 -6.66 15.98 10.55
CA ASP A 504 -5.46 15.22 10.24
C ASP A 504 -4.71 14.76 11.53
N GLY A 505 -4.16 13.55 11.50
CA GLY A 505 -3.58 12.91 12.68
C GLY A 505 -2.39 13.65 13.29
N GLU A 506 -1.63 14.43 12.49
CA GLU A 506 -0.56 15.27 13.01
C GLU A 506 -1.10 16.37 13.93
N ARG A 507 -2.19 16.99 13.50
CA ARG A 507 -2.83 18.08 14.25
C ARG A 507 -3.43 17.55 15.54
N ILE A 508 -4.07 16.39 15.49
CA ILE A 508 -4.61 15.72 16.69
C ILE A 508 -3.48 15.33 17.63
N TYR A 509 -2.37 14.84 17.12
CA TYR A 509 -1.23 14.51 17.96
C TYR A 509 -0.64 15.75 18.66
N HIS A 510 -0.57 16.89 17.99
CA HIS A 510 -0.18 18.15 18.61
C HIS A 510 -1.18 18.60 19.68
N TYR A 511 -2.47 18.48 19.45
CA TYR A 511 -3.49 18.77 20.46
C TYR A 511 -3.39 17.82 21.66
N LEU A 512 -3.16 16.53 21.43
CA LEU A 512 -2.92 15.57 22.50
C LEU A 512 -1.68 15.89 23.31
N GLN A 513 -0.57 16.26 22.66
CA GLN A 513 0.64 16.67 23.35
C GLN A 513 0.41 17.91 24.22
N TYR A 514 -0.28 18.91 23.69
CA TYR A 514 -0.63 20.10 24.44
C TYR A 514 -1.48 19.76 25.67
N LEU A 515 -2.51 18.92 25.50
CA LEU A 515 -3.36 18.51 26.62
C LEU A 515 -2.62 17.65 27.66
N MET A 516 -1.63 16.87 27.24
CA MET A 516 -0.74 16.12 28.15
C MET A 516 0.18 17.07 28.93
N ASP A 517 0.74 18.07 28.27
CA ASP A 517 1.59 19.09 28.91
C ASP A 517 0.81 19.92 29.94
N MET A 518 -0.48 20.16 29.68
CA MET A 518 -1.40 20.83 30.59
C MET A 518 -1.92 19.94 31.73
N GLY A 519 -1.66 18.65 31.67
CA GLY A 519 -2.12 17.68 32.66
C GLY A 519 -3.57 17.21 32.49
N TYR A 520 -4.25 17.57 31.40
CA TYR A 520 -5.65 17.20 31.13
C TYR A 520 -5.81 15.81 30.52
N VAL A 521 -4.79 15.32 29.86
CA VAL A 521 -4.76 14.01 29.22
C VAL A 521 -3.56 13.22 29.72
N LYS A 522 -3.77 11.94 29.99
CA LYS A 522 -2.74 10.99 30.39
C LYS A 522 -2.53 10.00 29.27
N LYS A 523 -1.27 9.67 29.02
CA LYS A 523 -0.86 8.64 28.10
C LYS A 523 -0.62 7.34 28.87
N GLU A 524 -1.25 6.25 28.44
CA GLU A 524 -1.09 4.90 29.03
C GLU A 524 -0.44 3.95 28.01
N GLY A 525 0.55 3.16 28.47
CA GLY A 525 1.34 2.24 27.63
C GLY A 525 2.75 2.75 27.33
N GLU A 526 3.76 2.00 27.74
CA GLU A 526 5.16 2.50 27.75
C GLU A 526 6.03 2.09 26.56
N THR A 527 5.76 0.99 25.87
CA THR A 527 6.81 0.35 25.05
C THR A 527 6.52 0.20 23.56
N SER A 528 5.29 0.21 23.13
CA SER A 528 5.01 0.23 21.70
C SER A 528 3.87 1.18 21.42
N LEU A 529 4.06 2.07 20.46
CA LEU A 529 3.04 2.98 19.95
C LEU A 529 1.77 2.29 19.46
N SER A 530 1.85 0.99 19.23
CA SER A 530 0.71 0.14 18.89
C SER A 530 -0.30 -0.05 20.03
N GLN A 531 0.09 0.24 21.26
CA GLN A 531 -0.73 0.06 22.46
C GLN A 531 -0.94 1.37 23.23
N VAL A 532 -0.48 2.50 22.71
CA VAL A 532 -0.67 3.79 23.37
C VAL A 532 -2.14 4.18 23.30
N THR A 533 -2.72 4.32 24.48
CA THR A 533 -4.04 4.90 24.69
C THR A 533 -3.92 6.23 25.42
N PHE A 534 -4.87 7.11 25.18
CA PHE A 534 -4.97 8.39 25.84
C PHE A 534 -6.23 8.39 26.70
N SER A 535 -6.11 8.81 27.94
CA SER A 535 -7.25 8.92 28.86
C SER A 535 -7.29 10.32 29.47
N LEU A 536 -8.49 10.79 29.81
CA LEU A 536 -8.66 12.06 30.54
C LEU A 536 -8.21 11.88 31.99
N THR A 537 -7.55 12.90 32.51
CA THR A 537 -7.36 13.07 33.96
C THR A 537 -8.64 13.58 34.62
N SER A 538 -8.71 13.57 35.95
CA SER A 538 -9.79 14.23 36.70
C SER A 538 -9.92 15.70 36.32
N GLU A 539 -8.80 16.43 36.25
CA GLU A 539 -8.75 17.84 35.88
C GLU A 539 -9.24 18.08 34.45
N GLY A 540 -8.84 17.21 33.50
CA GLY A 540 -9.32 17.28 32.11
C GLY A 540 -10.82 17.01 31.99
N ASN A 541 -11.36 16.13 32.80
CA ASN A 541 -12.79 15.84 32.82
C ASN A 541 -13.61 16.99 33.41
N ASP A 542 -13.08 17.70 34.42
CA ASP A 542 -13.72 18.85 35.06
C ASP A 542 -13.79 20.09 34.12
N MET A 543 -12.91 20.13 33.11
CA MET A 543 -12.93 21.20 32.09
C MET A 543 -14.06 21.05 31.07
N LEU A 544 -14.71 19.89 31.02
CA LEU A 544 -15.83 19.63 30.11
C LEU A 544 -17.18 19.89 30.81
N PRO A 545 -18.20 20.34 30.06
CA PRO A 545 -19.54 20.51 30.61
C PRO A 545 -20.08 19.19 31.16
N ALA A 546 -20.95 19.28 32.17
CA ALA A 546 -21.60 18.10 32.74
C ALA A 546 -22.35 17.32 31.64
N LEU A 547 -22.20 15.99 31.67
CA LEU A 547 -22.87 15.10 30.71
C LEU A 547 -24.37 15.10 30.96
N SER A 548 -25.16 15.10 29.90
CA SER A 548 -26.57 14.71 29.96
C SER A 548 -26.71 13.27 30.42
N THR A 549 -27.87 12.86 30.91
CA THR A 549 -28.11 11.48 31.38
C THR A 549 -27.85 10.45 30.26
N GLU A 550 -28.20 10.79 29.02
CA GLU A 550 -27.96 9.95 27.83
C GLU A 550 -26.48 9.86 27.49
N GLU A 551 -25.74 10.95 27.57
CA GLU A 551 -24.28 10.98 27.37
C GLU A 551 -23.52 10.26 28.51
N GLN A 552 -24.02 10.29 29.75
CA GLN A 552 -23.46 9.52 30.85
C GLN A 552 -23.58 8.03 30.63
N LEU A 553 -24.74 7.57 30.13
CA LEU A 553 -24.96 6.17 29.75
C LEU A 553 -24.08 5.78 28.58
N SER A 554 -24.00 6.61 27.55
CA SER A 554 -23.14 6.39 26.38
C SER A 554 -21.66 6.32 26.77
N ALA A 555 -21.19 7.20 27.64
CA ALA A 555 -19.83 7.20 28.15
C ALA A 555 -19.52 5.92 28.97
N LYS A 556 -20.47 5.45 29.77
CA LYS A 556 -20.33 4.21 30.55
C LYS A 556 -20.08 2.98 29.68
N PHE A 557 -20.61 2.99 28.45
CA PHE A 557 -20.47 1.91 27.48
C PHE A 557 -19.48 2.23 26.36
N ALA A 558 -18.69 3.29 26.50
CA ALA A 558 -17.76 3.77 25.46
C ALA A 558 -18.43 4.03 24.11
N LEU A 559 -19.68 4.52 24.10
CA LEU A 559 -20.45 4.84 22.91
C LEU A 559 -20.48 6.35 22.66
N THR A 560 -20.37 6.76 21.40
CA THR A 560 -20.74 8.12 21.01
C THR A 560 -22.27 8.21 20.82
N PRO A 561 -22.88 9.41 20.85
CA PRO A 561 -24.29 9.56 20.49
C PRO A 561 -24.62 8.97 19.12
N ALA A 562 -23.70 9.10 18.16
CA ALA A 562 -23.81 8.50 16.84
C ALA A 562 -23.77 6.97 16.87
N ASP A 563 -22.87 6.38 17.69
CA ASP A 563 -22.78 4.93 17.88
C ASP A 563 -24.07 4.39 18.50
N ALA A 564 -24.62 5.09 19.49
CA ALA A 564 -25.89 4.73 20.14
C ALA A 564 -27.06 4.77 19.15
N ALA A 565 -27.15 5.82 18.31
CA ALA A 565 -28.17 5.93 17.28
C ALA A 565 -28.06 4.82 16.22
N ILE A 566 -26.86 4.53 15.76
CA ILE A 566 -26.60 3.44 14.81
C ILE A 566 -26.95 2.07 15.42
N LEU A 567 -26.50 1.82 16.65
CA LEU A 567 -26.79 0.56 17.35
C LEU A 567 -28.31 0.36 17.53
N LYS A 568 -29.01 1.41 17.95
CA LYS A 568 -30.48 1.40 18.13
C LYS A 568 -31.21 1.19 16.80
N TYR A 569 -30.76 1.85 15.72
CA TYR A 569 -31.34 1.66 14.40
C TYR A 569 -31.16 0.23 13.88
N ILE A 570 -29.97 -0.35 13.99
CA ILE A 570 -29.71 -1.74 13.57
C ILE A 570 -30.52 -2.73 14.43
N ALA A 571 -30.68 -2.46 15.72
CA ALA A 571 -31.45 -3.30 16.63
C ALA A 571 -32.93 -3.34 16.29
N THR A 572 -33.49 -2.21 15.85
CA THR A 572 -34.95 -2.07 15.55
C THR A 572 -35.28 -2.54 14.13
N THR A 573 -34.45 -2.23 13.15
CA THR A 573 -34.79 -2.47 11.74
C THR A 573 -34.14 -3.73 11.15
N ASN A 574 -33.13 -4.29 11.79
CA ASN A 574 -32.24 -5.31 11.22
C ASN A 574 -31.65 -4.92 9.84
N ASN A 575 -31.69 -3.63 9.49
CA ASN A 575 -31.21 -3.14 8.22
C ASN A 575 -29.81 -2.56 8.38
N PHE A 576 -28.95 -2.87 7.41
CA PHE A 576 -27.57 -2.44 7.35
C PHE A 576 -27.31 -1.75 5.99
N ASP A 577 -28.05 -0.73 5.68
CA ASP A 577 -27.75 0.12 4.53
C ASP A 577 -27.11 1.43 5.02
N ALA A 578 -25.94 1.77 4.45
CA ALA A 578 -25.18 2.94 4.87
C ALA A 578 -25.93 4.26 4.64
N ALA A 579 -26.81 4.31 3.64
CA ALA A 579 -27.63 5.49 3.38
C ALA A 579 -28.70 5.67 4.47
N SER A 580 -29.41 4.60 4.81
CA SER A 580 -30.43 4.60 5.87
C SER A 580 -29.84 4.85 7.25
N LEU A 581 -28.64 4.32 7.51
CA LEU A 581 -27.91 4.57 8.75
C LEU A 581 -27.43 6.02 8.86
N SER A 582 -27.01 6.62 7.75
CA SER A 582 -26.61 8.03 7.69
C SER A 582 -27.78 8.95 8.00
N GLU A 583 -28.94 8.66 7.44
CA GLU A 583 -30.16 9.42 7.69
C GLU A 583 -30.63 9.30 9.15
N ALA A 584 -30.62 8.08 9.69
CA ALA A 584 -31.07 7.81 11.06
C ALA A 584 -30.13 8.35 12.15
N SER A 585 -28.83 8.37 11.90
CA SER A 585 -27.82 8.78 12.89
C SER A 585 -27.34 10.23 12.74
N GLY A 586 -27.68 10.90 11.64
CA GLY A 586 -27.14 12.22 11.30
C GLY A 586 -25.63 12.21 10.97
N VAL A 587 -25.03 11.04 10.82
CA VAL A 587 -23.60 10.87 10.52
C VAL A 587 -23.41 10.81 9.02
N ALA A 588 -22.40 11.51 8.49
CA ALA A 588 -22.07 11.42 7.08
C ALA A 588 -21.79 9.96 6.67
N ARG A 589 -22.28 9.55 5.50
CA ARG A 589 -22.17 8.18 4.99
C ARG A 589 -20.74 7.62 5.03
N SER A 590 -19.75 8.46 4.77
CA SER A 590 -18.32 8.14 4.86
C SER A 590 -17.85 7.72 6.27
N ASN A 591 -18.58 8.09 7.31
CA ASN A 591 -18.19 7.84 8.70
C ASN A 591 -18.96 6.68 9.34
N ILE A 592 -20.09 6.26 8.74
CA ILE A 592 -20.92 5.17 9.27
C ILE A 592 -20.10 3.91 9.54
N ASN A 593 -19.20 3.56 8.63
CA ASN A 593 -18.37 2.37 8.78
C ASN A 593 -17.39 2.45 9.94
N GLN A 594 -16.90 3.64 10.28
CA GLN A 594 -16.04 3.84 11.44
C GLN A 594 -16.78 3.59 12.74
N ASN A 595 -18.01 4.10 12.84
CA ASN A 595 -18.88 3.83 13.97
C ASN A 595 -19.22 2.34 14.09
N ILE A 596 -19.47 1.66 12.97
CA ILE A 596 -19.72 0.22 12.98
C ILE A 596 -18.48 -0.56 13.40
N ILE A 597 -17.28 -0.19 12.93
CA ILE A 597 -16.02 -0.80 13.37
C ILE A 597 -15.84 -0.62 14.88
N HIS A 598 -16.13 0.57 15.40
CA HIS A 598 -16.10 0.84 16.83
C HIS A 598 -17.05 -0.08 17.60
N LEU A 599 -18.29 -0.20 17.15
CA LEU A 599 -19.30 -1.07 17.76
C LEU A 599 -18.96 -2.56 17.69
N VAL A 600 -18.35 -3.01 16.59
CA VAL A 600 -17.85 -4.39 16.42
C VAL A 600 -16.67 -4.66 17.34
N THR A 601 -15.73 -3.71 17.45
CA THR A 601 -14.54 -3.84 18.30
C THR A 601 -14.90 -3.95 19.78
N HIS A 602 -15.96 -3.26 20.20
CA HIS A 602 -16.47 -3.34 21.56
C HIS A 602 -17.46 -4.51 21.78
N GLY A 603 -17.66 -5.34 20.76
CA GLY A 603 -18.49 -6.52 20.86
C GLY A 603 -20.00 -6.25 20.85
N TYR A 604 -20.45 -5.03 20.53
CA TYR A 604 -21.88 -4.66 20.47
C TYR A 604 -22.55 -5.07 19.16
N LEU A 605 -21.75 -5.20 18.10
CA LEU A 605 -22.18 -5.75 16.82
C LEU A 605 -21.33 -6.96 16.45
N LEU A 606 -21.96 -7.93 15.80
CA LEU A 606 -21.32 -9.09 15.19
C LEU A 606 -21.26 -8.89 13.67
N GLU A 607 -20.08 -9.00 13.12
CA GLU A 607 -19.86 -8.90 11.70
C GLU A 607 -19.67 -10.27 11.06
N SER A 608 -20.33 -10.53 9.93
CA SER A 608 -20.21 -11.75 9.14
C SER A 608 -20.27 -11.43 7.65
N GLY A 609 -19.83 -12.39 6.81
CA GLY A 609 -19.82 -12.30 5.37
C GLY A 609 -18.44 -12.00 4.78
N LEU A 610 -17.99 -12.86 3.85
CA LEU A 610 -16.72 -12.73 3.13
C LEU A 610 -16.78 -11.71 1.99
N TRP A 611 -17.90 -11.70 1.28
CA TRP A 611 -18.09 -10.86 0.09
C TRP A 611 -19.00 -9.65 0.36
N ARG A 612 -20.07 -9.87 1.13
CA ARG A 612 -21.02 -8.83 1.49
C ARG A 612 -21.05 -8.71 3.01
N ARG A 613 -20.77 -7.52 3.50
CA ARG A 613 -20.81 -7.22 4.93
C ARG A 613 -22.22 -7.39 5.44
N THR A 614 -22.43 -8.22 6.43
CA THR A 614 -23.65 -8.28 7.23
C THR A 614 -23.32 -8.03 8.68
N VAL A 615 -24.12 -7.18 9.33
CA VAL A 615 -23.91 -6.78 10.72
C VAL A 615 -25.17 -7.10 11.49
N LYS A 616 -25.01 -7.72 12.66
CA LYS A 616 -26.11 -8.04 13.58
C LYS A 616 -25.77 -7.55 14.98
N VAL A 617 -26.79 -7.13 15.72
CA VAL A 617 -26.61 -6.76 17.12
C VAL A 617 -26.27 -7.99 17.95
N SER A 618 -25.21 -7.90 18.73
CA SER A 618 -24.80 -8.96 19.66
C SER A 618 -25.77 -9.04 20.86
N PRO A 619 -25.75 -10.13 21.65
CA PRO A 619 -26.49 -10.18 22.92
C PRO A 619 -26.14 -9.02 23.85
N GLN A 620 -24.86 -8.67 23.95
CA GLN A 620 -24.37 -7.53 24.73
C GLN A 620 -24.85 -6.19 24.16
N GLY A 621 -24.87 -6.06 22.82
CA GLY A 621 -25.41 -4.87 22.16
C GLY A 621 -26.91 -4.67 22.41
N ARG A 622 -27.70 -5.75 22.46
CA ARG A 622 -29.13 -5.69 22.80
C ARG A 622 -29.38 -5.22 24.23
N GLU A 623 -28.62 -5.75 25.19
CA GLU A 623 -28.71 -5.30 26.58
C GLU A 623 -28.43 -3.81 26.75
N ILE A 624 -27.55 -3.26 25.90
CA ILE A 624 -27.24 -1.83 25.91
C ILE A 624 -28.37 -1.02 25.25
N VAL A 625 -28.90 -1.49 24.13
CA VAL A 625 -30.05 -0.81 23.47
C VAL A 625 -31.25 -0.70 24.41
N ASP A 626 -31.51 -1.73 25.23
CA ASP A 626 -32.58 -1.73 26.22
C ASP A 626 -32.34 -0.74 27.37
N LYS A 627 -31.08 -0.30 27.57
CA LYS A 627 -30.68 0.69 28.59
C LYS A 627 -30.54 2.11 28.03
N LEU A 628 -30.37 2.26 26.71
CA LEU A 628 -30.31 3.52 25.97
C LEU A 628 -31.70 3.99 25.54
#